data_2286664a34f23739c851a0225f4d4c57
#
_entry.id   2286664a34f23739c851a0225f4d4c57
#
_cell.length_a   1.000
_cell.length_b   1.000
_cell.length_c   1.000
_cell.angle_alpha   90.00
_cell.angle_beta   90.00
_cell.angle_gamma   90.00
#
_symmetry.space_group_name_H-M   'P 1'
#
loop_
_entity.id
_entity.type
_entity.pdbx_description
1 polymer ?
#
loop_
_entity_poly.entity_id
_entity_poly.type
_entity_poly.pdbx_seq_one_letter_code
_entity_poly.pdbx_strand_id
1 'polypeptide(L)'
;MVELHGEYKAGRVKLGGEKQSMMKQLKAIKKILKYLGIDCINDRKLVNDWEADDYITYLVMNSPFKRNVILSSDKDFNQLLDKNTVIYNPNPKISQLVTMDNVFSLFGYEASQTVDYLTLLGDVSDNIKGIPGYGEKKSKELLKKYHSLDMAIAKNGLVLPKAFPEDCDIMELILRNKQLIDTKLHVTISSPFNGILRLS
;
A
#
# COMPACT_ATOMS: atom_id res chain seq x y z
N MET A 1 2.38 13.41 -3.67
CA MET A 1 2.30 12.20 -4.52
C MET A 1 2.02 12.48 -5.98
N VAL A 2 1.08 13.35 -6.33
CA VAL A 2 0.75 13.70 -7.74
C VAL A 2 1.95 14.30 -8.50
N GLU A 3 2.85 14.99 -7.82
CA GLU A 3 4.06 15.55 -8.43
C GLU A 3 5.14 14.51 -8.77
N LEU A 4 5.12 13.34 -8.11
CA LEU A 4 6.11 12.28 -8.35
C LEU A 4 5.84 11.47 -9.62
N HIS A 5 4.58 11.44 -10.08
CA HIS A 5 4.21 10.71 -11.29
C HIS A 5 2.90 11.27 -11.88
N GLY A 6 2.98 12.09 -12.92
CA GLY A 6 1.82 12.75 -13.54
C GLY A 6 0.72 11.80 -14.05
N GLU A 7 1.00 10.51 -14.21
CA GLU A 7 0.06 9.47 -14.63
C GLU A 7 -0.47 8.61 -13.47
N TYR A 8 -0.02 8.85 -12.24
CA TYR A 8 -0.47 8.08 -11.06
C TYR A 8 -2.00 8.19 -10.93
N LYS A 9 -2.67 7.05 -10.83
CA LYS A 9 -4.15 6.94 -10.75
C LYS A 9 -4.95 7.55 -11.93
N ALA A 10 -4.30 7.90 -13.06
CA ALA A 10 -4.98 8.51 -14.21
C ALA A 10 -6.03 7.60 -14.85
N GLY A 11 -5.88 6.28 -14.75
CA GLY A 11 -6.80 5.28 -15.29
C GLY A 11 -8.07 5.03 -14.47
N ARG A 12 -8.26 5.67 -13.30
CA ARG A 12 -9.46 5.47 -12.48
C ARG A 12 -10.70 6.05 -13.14
N VAL A 13 -11.65 5.17 -13.50
CA VAL A 13 -12.93 5.55 -14.13
C VAL A 13 -13.77 6.38 -13.15
N LYS A 14 -14.21 7.57 -13.58
CA LYS A 14 -15.16 8.39 -12.82
C LYS A 14 -16.54 7.74 -12.90
N LEU A 15 -17.03 7.16 -11.81
CA LEU A 15 -18.38 6.62 -11.68
C LEU A 15 -19.45 7.72 -11.91
N GLY A 16 -20.43 7.45 -12.80
CA GLY A 16 -21.51 8.36 -13.16
C GLY A 16 -22.62 8.52 -12.12
N GLY A 17 -23.90 8.48 -12.50
CA GLY A 17 -25.07 8.80 -11.67
C GLY A 17 -25.24 8.01 -10.37
N GLU A 18 -24.68 6.82 -10.23
CA GLU A 18 -24.68 6.04 -8.98
C GLU A 18 -23.89 6.74 -7.85
N LYS A 19 -22.98 7.65 -8.20
CA LYS A 19 -22.15 8.39 -7.24
C LYS A 19 -22.98 9.24 -6.27
N GLN A 20 -24.08 9.83 -6.71
CA GLN A 20 -24.92 10.66 -5.84
C GLN A 20 -25.64 9.82 -4.77
N SER A 21 -26.14 8.64 -5.14
CA SER A 21 -26.78 7.72 -4.19
C SER A 21 -25.75 7.21 -3.16
N MET A 22 -24.58 6.81 -3.62
CA MET A 22 -23.49 6.38 -2.76
C MET A 22 -23.03 7.48 -1.79
N MET A 23 -22.94 8.73 -2.24
CA MET A 23 -22.54 9.86 -1.37
C MET A 23 -23.60 10.16 -0.30
N LYS A 24 -24.91 9.98 -0.59
CA LYS A 24 -25.98 10.08 0.43
C LYS A 24 -25.84 8.98 1.49
N GLN A 25 -25.59 7.75 1.06
CA GLN A 25 -25.39 6.61 1.97
C GLN A 25 -24.14 6.81 2.85
N LEU A 26 -23.01 7.27 2.29
CA LEU A 26 -21.81 7.59 3.04
C LEU A 26 -22.05 8.62 4.14
N LYS A 27 -22.84 9.68 3.85
CA LYS A 27 -23.21 10.68 4.88
C LYS A 27 -24.02 10.07 6.01
N ALA A 28 -24.94 9.15 5.72
CA ALA A 28 -25.72 8.45 6.73
C ALA A 28 -24.84 7.50 7.57
N ILE A 29 -23.97 6.71 6.91
CA ILE A 29 -23.03 5.82 7.56
C ILE A 29 -22.12 6.60 8.53
N LYS A 30 -21.56 7.73 8.11
CA LYS A 30 -20.72 8.57 8.97
C LYS A 30 -21.43 9.05 10.23
N LYS A 31 -22.71 9.40 10.12
CA LYS A 31 -23.53 9.77 11.31
C LYS A 31 -23.69 8.56 12.25
N ILE A 32 -23.99 7.38 11.72
CA ILE A 32 -24.14 6.16 12.51
C ILE A 32 -22.81 5.82 13.21
N LEU A 33 -21.70 5.84 12.51
CA LEU A 33 -20.37 5.56 13.08
C LEU A 33 -20.07 6.51 14.24
N LYS A 34 -20.37 7.80 14.09
CA LYS A 34 -20.19 8.78 15.16
C LYS A 34 -21.04 8.47 16.40
N TYR A 35 -22.31 8.04 16.22
CA TYR A 35 -23.17 7.61 17.35
C TYR A 35 -22.65 6.36 18.03
N LEU A 36 -21.93 5.50 17.30
CA LEU A 36 -21.26 4.32 17.84
C LEU A 36 -19.90 4.61 18.49
N GLY A 37 -19.49 5.88 18.58
CA GLY A 37 -18.20 6.27 19.12
C GLY A 37 -17.02 5.93 18.20
N ILE A 38 -17.28 5.72 16.89
CA ILE A 38 -16.24 5.43 15.90
C ILE A 38 -15.83 6.73 15.23
N ASP A 39 -14.56 7.06 15.34
CA ASP A 39 -14.00 8.25 14.71
C ASP A 39 -13.92 8.10 13.19
N CYS A 40 -14.36 9.14 12.49
CA CYS A 40 -14.25 9.24 11.05
C CYS A 40 -13.29 10.35 10.67
N ILE A 41 -12.12 10.01 10.18
CA ILE A 41 -11.16 10.99 9.69
C ILE A 41 -11.65 11.50 8.35
N ASN A 42 -12.12 12.74 8.33
CA ASN A 42 -12.74 13.38 7.17
C ASN A 42 -12.11 14.69 6.78
N ASP A 43 -11.17 15.17 7.56
CA ASP A 43 -10.69 16.53 7.40
C ASP A 43 -9.53 16.55 6.40
N ARG A 44 -9.89 16.74 5.12
CA ARG A 44 -8.92 16.99 4.03
C ARG A 44 -8.04 18.23 4.28
N LYS A 45 -8.32 18.99 5.33
CA LYS A 45 -7.52 20.15 5.73
C LYS A 45 -6.33 19.78 6.60
N LEU A 46 -6.29 18.57 7.17
CA LEU A 46 -5.19 18.18 8.06
C LEU A 46 -3.89 17.95 7.29
N VAL A 47 -3.96 17.31 6.10
CA VAL A 47 -2.80 17.12 5.22
C VAL A 47 -3.29 17.11 3.77
N ASN A 48 -2.93 18.11 2.99
CA ASN A 48 -3.50 18.33 1.66
C ASN A 48 -3.23 17.19 0.66
N ASP A 49 -2.15 16.41 0.85
CA ASP A 49 -1.69 15.42 -0.11
C ASP A 49 -1.76 13.98 0.40
N TRP A 50 -2.29 13.74 1.61
CA TRP A 50 -2.41 12.39 2.16
C TRP A 50 -3.65 11.67 1.63
N GLU A 51 -3.43 10.42 1.25
CA GLU A 51 -4.50 9.47 0.94
C GLU A 51 -4.94 8.71 2.20
N ALA A 52 -6.00 7.91 2.08
CA ALA A 52 -6.50 7.10 3.20
C ALA A 52 -5.43 6.13 3.73
N ASP A 53 -4.61 5.62 2.84
CA ASP A 53 -3.55 4.64 3.13
C ASP A 53 -2.42 5.27 3.96
N ASP A 54 -2.09 6.53 3.69
CA ASP A 54 -1.12 7.29 4.49
C ASP A 54 -1.64 7.51 5.92
N TYR A 55 -2.93 7.84 6.08
CA TYR A 55 -3.55 7.99 7.40
C TYR A 55 -3.56 6.68 8.18
N ILE A 56 -3.92 5.56 7.54
CA ILE A 56 -3.91 4.24 8.18
C ILE A 56 -2.48 3.89 8.60
N THR A 57 -1.52 4.11 7.73
CA THR A 57 -0.10 3.87 8.02
C THR A 57 0.38 4.72 9.19
N TYR A 58 0.06 6.01 9.20
CA TYR A 58 0.40 6.92 10.29
C TYR A 58 -0.21 6.46 11.63
N LEU A 59 -1.49 6.09 11.62
CA LEU A 59 -2.18 5.61 12.82
C LEU A 59 -1.54 4.33 13.36
N VAL A 60 -1.17 3.39 12.50
CA VAL A 60 -0.51 2.15 12.89
C VAL A 60 0.89 2.43 13.46
N MET A 61 1.69 3.25 12.79
CA MET A 61 3.06 3.57 13.22
C MET A 61 3.11 4.33 14.55
N ASN A 62 2.07 5.12 14.86
CA ASN A 62 2.00 5.93 16.07
C ASN A 62 0.98 5.39 17.08
N SER A 63 0.50 4.17 16.91
CA SER A 63 -0.53 3.58 17.76
C SER A 63 -0.01 3.38 19.19
N PRO A 64 -0.72 3.90 20.20
CA PRO A 64 -0.42 3.61 21.60
C PRO A 64 -0.93 2.22 22.04
N PHE A 65 -1.66 1.53 21.19
CA PHE A 65 -2.29 0.26 21.51
C PHE A 65 -1.34 -0.91 21.28
N LYS A 66 -1.51 -1.95 22.12
CA LYS A 66 -0.73 -3.19 21.99
C LYS A 66 -1.13 -4.04 20.78
N ARG A 67 -2.25 -3.73 20.15
CA ARG A 67 -2.76 -4.48 19.01
C ARG A 67 -3.53 -3.59 18.06
N ASN A 68 -3.19 -3.67 16.79
CA ASN A 68 -3.86 -2.98 15.69
C ASN A 68 -4.52 -4.00 14.77
N VAL A 69 -5.74 -3.72 14.33
CA VAL A 69 -6.45 -4.51 13.33
C VAL A 69 -6.83 -3.59 12.17
N ILE A 70 -6.26 -3.82 10.99
CA ILE A 70 -6.64 -3.12 9.76
C ILE A 70 -7.74 -3.94 9.08
N LEU A 71 -8.87 -3.32 8.78
CA LEU A 71 -9.94 -3.95 8.00
C LEU A 71 -9.78 -3.49 6.54
N SER A 72 -9.17 -4.32 5.69
CA SER A 72 -8.95 -4.02 4.27
C SER A 72 -8.71 -5.28 3.44
N SER A 73 -9.14 -5.23 2.17
CA SER A 73 -8.75 -6.22 1.16
C SER A 73 -7.51 -5.80 0.37
N ASP A 74 -6.97 -4.62 0.63
CA ASP A 74 -5.81 -4.09 -0.06
C ASP A 74 -4.54 -4.79 0.42
N LYS A 75 -3.81 -5.37 -0.55
CA LYS A 75 -2.56 -6.09 -0.31
C LYS A 75 -1.41 -5.17 0.11
N ASP A 76 -1.51 -3.88 -0.19
CA ASP A 76 -0.48 -2.90 0.11
C ASP A 76 -0.27 -2.75 1.62
N PHE A 77 -1.34 -2.96 2.41
CA PHE A 77 -1.24 -2.97 3.86
C PHE A 77 -0.44 -4.14 4.45
N ASN A 78 -0.13 -5.19 3.67
CA ASN A 78 0.72 -6.27 4.16
C ASN A 78 2.11 -5.76 4.62
N GLN A 79 2.57 -4.62 4.09
CA GLN A 79 3.79 -3.95 4.57
C GLN A 79 3.71 -3.47 6.02
N LEU A 80 2.49 -3.32 6.58
CA LEU A 80 2.26 -2.85 7.95
C LEU A 80 2.17 -3.99 8.98
N LEU A 81 2.17 -5.25 8.51
CA LEU A 81 2.13 -6.41 9.40
C LEU A 81 3.37 -6.44 10.29
N ASP A 82 3.13 -6.58 11.58
CA ASP A 82 4.16 -6.81 12.59
C ASP A 82 3.57 -7.64 13.76
N LYS A 83 4.31 -7.76 14.87
CA LYS A 83 3.86 -8.48 16.08
C LYS A 83 2.59 -7.89 16.72
N ASN A 84 2.28 -6.63 16.44
CA ASN A 84 1.17 -5.90 17.03
C ASN A 84 0.06 -5.60 16.00
N THR A 85 0.34 -5.71 14.71
CA THR A 85 -0.56 -5.32 13.62
C THR A 85 -0.96 -6.52 12.80
N VAL A 86 -2.26 -6.71 12.64
CA VAL A 86 -2.87 -7.74 11.79
C VAL A 86 -3.87 -7.12 10.84
N ILE A 87 -4.19 -7.79 9.74
CA ILE A 87 -5.18 -7.34 8.76
C ILE A 87 -6.32 -8.34 8.74
N TYR A 88 -7.56 -7.88 8.93
CA TYR A 88 -8.73 -8.67 8.59
C TYR A 88 -9.09 -8.39 7.12
N ASN A 89 -8.92 -9.41 6.27
CA ASN A 89 -9.24 -9.30 4.85
C ASN A 89 -10.67 -9.82 4.60
N PRO A 90 -11.62 -8.93 4.23
CA PRO A 90 -13.02 -9.31 4.01
C PRO A 90 -13.25 -9.98 2.65
N ASN A 91 -12.24 -10.12 1.81
CA ASN A 91 -12.39 -10.80 0.51
C ASN A 91 -12.85 -12.24 0.73
N PRO A 92 -13.96 -12.70 0.11
CA PRO A 92 -14.49 -14.05 0.33
C PRO A 92 -13.50 -15.20 0.08
N LYS A 93 -12.49 -14.98 -0.76
CA LYS A 93 -11.44 -15.96 -1.05
C LYS A 93 -10.41 -16.09 0.08
N ILE A 94 -10.27 -15.07 0.91
CA ILE A 94 -9.32 -15.01 2.02
C ILE A 94 -10.10 -15.05 3.34
N SER A 95 -11.02 -14.11 3.58
CA SER A 95 -11.94 -13.99 4.72
C SER A 95 -11.35 -14.45 6.07
N GLN A 96 -10.16 -13.96 6.38
CA GLN A 96 -9.45 -14.33 7.61
C GLN A 96 -8.49 -13.23 8.06
N LEU A 97 -7.93 -13.41 9.24
CA LEU A 97 -6.84 -12.58 9.72
C LEU A 97 -5.55 -12.91 8.96
N VAL A 98 -4.93 -11.91 8.39
CA VAL A 98 -3.58 -11.96 7.83
C VAL A 98 -2.63 -11.48 8.90
N THR A 99 -1.62 -12.26 9.18
CA THR A 99 -0.60 -12.04 10.20
C THR A 99 0.79 -12.29 9.61
N MET A 100 1.85 -11.95 10.33
CA MET A 100 3.20 -12.31 9.93
C MET A 100 3.40 -13.82 9.75
N ASP A 101 2.67 -14.64 10.53
CA ASP A 101 2.83 -16.10 10.49
C ASP A 101 2.19 -16.74 9.24
N ASN A 102 1.16 -16.12 8.68
CA ASN A 102 0.42 -16.71 7.56
C ASN A 102 0.49 -15.93 6.23
N VAL A 103 1.04 -14.71 6.23
CA VAL A 103 1.13 -13.88 5.02
C VAL A 103 1.86 -14.61 3.88
N PHE A 104 2.94 -15.31 4.19
CA PHE A 104 3.67 -16.07 3.17
C PHE A 104 2.82 -17.19 2.56
N SER A 105 2.07 -17.93 3.36
CA SER A 105 1.21 -19.00 2.84
C SER A 105 0.05 -18.47 1.99
N LEU A 106 -0.44 -17.26 2.30
CA LEU A 106 -1.55 -16.62 1.59
C LEU A 106 -1.12 -15.92 0.30
N PHE A 107 0.01 -15.23 0.33
CA PHE A 107 0.42 -14.35 -0.76
C PHE A 107 1.71 -14.78 -1.47
N GLY A 108 2.51 -15.66 -0.85
CA GLY A 108 3.75 -16.21 -1.41
C GLY A 108 4.96 -15.28 -1.27
N TYR A 109 4.88 -14.28 -0.37
CA TYR A 109 5.97 -13.40 0.05
C TYR A 109 5.80 -13.00 1.52
N GLU A 110 6.88 -12.61 2.17
CA GLU A 110 6.86 -12.13 3.56
C GLU A 110 6.36 -10.70 3.67
N ALA A 111 5.85 -10.30 4.84
CA ALA A 111 5.40 -8.92 5.10
C ALA A 111 6.48 -7.87 4.76
N SER A 112 7.72 -8.15 5.13
CA SER A 112 8.89 -7.30 4.82
C SER A 112 9.20 -7.18 3.33
N GLN A 113 8.71 -8.10 2.51
CA GLN A 113 8.92 -8.14 1.07
C GLN A 113 7.79 -7.47 0.27
N THR A 114 6.75 -6.97 0.94
CA THR A 114 5.57 -6.42 0.27
C THR A 114 5.92 -5.29 -0.70
N VAL A 115 6.71 -4.31 -0.26
CA VAL A 115 7.12 -3.17 -1.10
C VAL A 115 7.94 -3.64 -2.30
N ASP A 116 8.91 -4.53 -2.07
CA ASP A 116 9.76 -5.08 -3.14
C ASP A 116 8.94 -5.90 -4.15
N TYR A 117 8.00 -6.72 -3.66
CA TYR A 117 7.11 -7.51 -4.51
C TYR A 117 6.24 -6.61 -5.40
N LEU A 118 5.62 -5.60 -4.83
CA LEU A 118 4.78 -4.67 -5.56
C LEU A 118 5.59 -3.77 -6.50
N THR A 119 6.81 -3.39 -6.12
CA THR A 119 7.75 -2.68 -7.00
C THR A 119 8.05 -3.48 -8.26
N LEU A 120 8.27 -4.79 -8.13
CA LEU A 120 8.53 -5.68 -9.27
C LEU A 120 7.28 -5.90 -10.11
N LEU A 121 6.14 -6.19 -9.48
CA LEU A 121 4.90 -6.53 -10.14
C LEU A 121 4.22 -5.30 -10.77
N GLY A 122 4.31 -4.14 -10.11
CA GLY A 122 3.51 -2.96 -10.39
C GLY A 122 2.10 -3.05 -9.82
N ASP A 123 1.34 -1.97 -9.99
CA ASP A 123 -0.07 -1.91 -9.68
C ASP A 123 -0.86 -1.23 -10.80
N VAL A 124 -1.69 -2.02 -11.49
CA VAL A 124 -2.50 -1.54 -12.62
C VAL A 124 -3.58 -0.57 -12.14
N SER A 125 -4.12 -0.76 -10.92
CA SER A 125 -5.18 0.10 -10.40
C SER A 125 -4.68 1.53 -10.14
N ASP A 126 -3.42 1.66 -9.80
CA ASP A 126 -2.76 2.93 -9.52
C ASP A 126 -1.87 3.41 -10.67
N ASN A 127 -1.93 2.70 -11.81
CA ASN A 127 -1.12 3.00 -13.00
C ASN A 127 0.40 2.96 -12.72
N ILE A 128 0.83 2.05 -11.85
CA ILE A 128 2.24 1.80 -11.56
C ILE A 128 2.70 0.65 -12.44
N LYS A 129 3.60 0.94 -13.38
CA LYS A 129 4.20 -0.08 -14.24
C LYS A 129 5.24 -0.86 -13.45
N GLY A 130 5.08 -2.20 -13.40
CA GLY A 130 6.08 -3.09 -12.81
C GLY A 130 7.36 -3.18 -13.66
N ILE A 131 8.30 -3.95 -13.15
CA ILE A 131 9.56 -4.21 -13.86
C ILE A 131 9.29 -5.18 -15.00
N PRO A 132 9.61 -4.83 -16.26
CA PRO A 132 9.40 -5.70 -17.41
C PRO A 132 9.98 -7.10 -17.20
N GLY A 133 9.18 -8.13 -17.47
CA GLY A 133 9.57 -9.51 -17.29
C GLY A 133 9.41 -10.07 -15.86
N TYR A 134 8.96 -9.25 -14.90
CA TYR A 134 8.68 -9.64 -13.52
C TYR A 134 7.18 -9.67 -13.22
N GLY A 135 6.50 -10.72 -13.68
CA GLY A 135 5.16 -11.04 -13.24
C GLY A 135 5.17 -11.73 -11.87
N GLU A 136 4.00 -12.11 -11.40
CA GLU A 136 3.78 -12.67 -10.05
C GLU A 136 4.75 -13.81 -9.68
N LYS A 137 4.89 -14.80 -10.57
CA LYS A 137 5.73 -15.98 -10.33
C LYS A 137 7.21 -15.60 -10.18
N LYS A 138 7.74 -14.86 -11.15
CA LYS A 138 9.16 -14.51 -11.19
C LYS A 138 9.54 -13.55 -10.06
N SER A 139 8.65 -12.65 -9.67
CA SER A 139 8.85 -11.76 -8.52
C SER A 139 8.97 -12.54 -7.21
N LYS A 140 8.06 -13.50 -6.99
CA LYS A 140 8.11 -14.38 -5.81
C LYS A 140 9.36 -15.25 -5.78
N GLU A 141 9.76 -15.82 -6.91
CA GLU A 141 10.98 -16.61 -7.05
C GLU A 141 12.23 -15.79 -6.75
N LEU A 142 12.30 -14.53 -7.25
CA LEU A 142 13.40 -13.61 -6.97
C LEU A 142 13.51 -13.33 -5.46
N LEU A 143 12.40 -12.94 -4.84
CA LEU A 143 12.39 -12.58 -3.42
C LEU A 143 12.64 -13.80 -2.52
N LYS A 144 12.17 -14.98 -2.89
CA LYS A 144 12.50 -16.22 -2.20
C LYS A 144 14.01 -16.50 -2.23
N LYS A 145 14.67 -16.22 -3.36
CA LYS A 145 16.11 -16.49 -3.56
C LYS A 145 17.00 -15.46 -2.89
N TYR A 146 16.65 -14.18 -2.98
CA TYR A 146 17.52 -13.08 -2.58
C TYR A 146 17.04 -12.33 -1.33
N HIS A 147 15.86 -12.66 -0.81
CA HIS A 147 15.19 -12.06 0.36
C HIS A 147 14.73 -10.61 0.17
N SER A 148 15.39 -9.81 -0.65
CA SER A 148 14.97 -8.45 -1.00
C SER A 148 15.39 -8.09 -2.42
N LEU A 149 14.77 -7.06 -2.98
CA LEU A 149 15.13 -6.52 -4.29
C LEU A 149 16.53 -5.92 -4.27
N ASP A 150 16.89 -5.23 -3.20
CA ASP A 150 18.21 -4.62 -3.05
C ASP A 150 19.33 -5.69 -3.03
N MET A 151 19.11 -6.82 -2.37
CA MET A 151 20.04 -7.96 -2.38
C MET A 151 20.09 -8.63 -3.75
N ALA A 152 18.98 -8.70 -4.47
CA ALA A 152 18.98 -9.21 -5.84
C ALA A 152 19.81 -8.33 -6.78
N ILE A 153 19.67 -7.01 -6.66
CA ILE A 153 20.45 -6.03 -7.43
C ILE A 153 21.94 -6.17 -7.10
N ALA A 154 22.30 -6.14 -5.81
CA ALA A 154 23.68 -6.23 -5.35
C ALA A 154 24.39 -7.52 -5.81
N LYS A 155 23.65 -8.61 -6.00
CA LYS A 155 24.16 -9.91 -6.47
C LYS A 155 23.98 -10.14 -7.97
N ASN A 156 23.66 -9.11 -8.75
CA ASN A 156 23.34 -9.21 -10.19
C ASN A 156 22.25 -10.27 -10.51
N GLY A 157 21.32 -10.47 -9.59
CA GLY A 157 20.24 -11.44 -9.73
C GLY A 157 19.01 -10.90 -10.47
N LEU A 158 18.92 -9.58 -10.68
CA LEU A 158 17.86 -8.95 -11.45
C LEU A 158 18.18 -9.09 -12.95
N VAL A 159 17.49 -10.00 -13.62
CA VAL A 159 17.70 -10.28 -15.05
C VAL A 159 16.59 -9.64 -15.87
N LEU A 160 16.90 -8.61 -16.61
CA LEU A 160 15.96 -7.93 -17.50
C LEU A 160 15.77 -8.70 -18.81
N PRO A 161 14.60 -8.59 -19.46
CA PRO A 161 14.38 -9.19 -20.77
C PRO A 161 15.25 -8.49 -21.83
N LYS A 162 15.61 -9.22 -22.88
CA LYS A 162 16.43 -8.67 -24.01
C LYS A 162 15.79 -7.47 -24.70
N ALA A 163 14.46 -7.38 -24.66
CA ALA A 163 13.69 -6.26 -25.23
C ALA A 163 13.43 -5.13 -24.22
N PHE A 164 14.25 -5.02 -23.15
CA PHE A 164 14.15 -3.89 -22.24
C PHE A 164 14.56 -2.62 -22.98
N PRO A 165 13.76 -1.53 -22.91
CA PRO A 165 14.08 -0.27 -23.59
C PRO A 165 15.44 0.29 -23.13
N GLU A 166 16.31 0.62 -24.07
CA GLU A 166 17.66 1.14 -23.77
C GLU A 166 17.63 2.53 -23.12
N ASP A 167 16.55 3.28 -23.34
CA ASP A 167 16.30 4.61 -22.79
C ASP A 167 15.63 4.59 -21.40
N CYS A 168 15.29 3.41 -20.86
CA CYS A 168 14.67 3.26 -19.56
C CYS A 168 15.73 2.95 -18.49
N ASP A 169 15.95 3.88 -17.55
CA ASP A 169 16.76 3.59 -16.36
C ASP A 169 15.98 2.71 -15.39
N ILE A 170 16.40 1.45 -15.28
CA ILE A 170 15.79 0.47 -14.38
C ILE A 170 15.88 0.89 -12.91
N MET A 171 16.96 1.57 -12.51
CA MET A 171 17.14 2.00 -11.13
C MET A 171 16.20 3.16 -10.81
N GLU A 172 16.02 4.08 -11.73
CA GLU A 172 15.03 5.15 -11.61
C GLU A 172 13.61 4.59 -11.52
N LEU A 173 13.27 3.61 -12.36
CA LEU A 173 11.97 2.93 -12.32
C LEU A 173 11.72 2.24 -10.98
N ILE A 174 12.71 1.51 -10.45
CA ILE A 174 12.63 0.84 -9.14
C ILE A 174 12.46 1.87 -8.03
N LEU A 175 13.26 2.91 -8.01
CA LEU A 175 13.20 3.95 -6.99
C LEU A 175 11.84 4.65 -6.98
N ARG A 176 11.36 5.03 -8.15
CA ARG A 176 10.05 5.66 -8.33
C ARG A 176 8.92 4.75 -7.82
N ASN A 177 8.94 3.46 -8.22
CA ASN A 177 7.93 2.51 -7.78
C ASN A 177 7.95 2.32 -6.26
N LYS A 178 9.14 2.17 -5.65
CA LYS A 178 9.30 2.11 -4.20
C LYS A 178 8.72 3.35 -3.52
N GLN A 179 9.02 4.53 -4.03
CA GLN A 179 8.47 5.78 -3.49
C GLN A 179 6.95 5.88 -3.56
N LEU A 180 6.31 5.31 -4.59
CA LEU A 180 4.86 5.34 -4.73
C LEU A 180 4.14 4.27 -3.87
N ILE A 181 4.81 3.17 -3.57
CA ILE A 181 4.24 1.99 -2.90
C ILE A 181 4.51 2.00 -1.39
N ASP A 182 5.66 2.52 -0.96
CA ASP A 182 6.05 2.51 0.45
C ASP A 182 5.34 3.61 1.24
N THR A 183 4.20 3.24 1.82
CA THR A 183 3.40 4.16 2.64
C THR A 183 4.13 4.60 3.92
N LYS A 184 5.04 3.78 4.47
CA LYS A 184 5.86 4.16 5.63
C LYS A 184 6.84 5.26 5.28
N LEU A 185 7.47 5.17 4.11
CA LEU A 185 8.35 6.21 3.60
C LEU A 185 7.59 7.53 3.41
N HIS A 186 6.39 7.46 2.84
CA HIS A 186 5.51 8.61 2.65
C HIS A 186 5.20 9.34 3.95
N VAL A 187 4.72 8.58 4.94
CA VAL A 187 4.37 9.12 6.25
C VAL A 187 5.59 9.72 6.94
N THR A 188 6.76 9.11 6.80
CA THR A 188 7.99 9.60 7.42
C THR A 188 8.47 10.92 6.82
N ILE A 189 8.38 11.06 5.48
CA ILE A 189 8.86 12.26 4.78
C ILE A 189 7.87 13.42 4.89
N SER A 190 6.57 13.14 4.80
CA SER A 190 5.51 14.16 4.67
C SER A 190 4.73 14.42 5.96
N SER A 191 5.15 13.83 7.10
CA SER A 191 4.41 13.98 8.36
C SER A 191 4.43 15.43 8.86
N PRO A 192 3.29 16.13 8.84
CA PRO A 192 3.16 17.46 9.43
C PRO A 192 2.86 17.39 10.93
N PHE A 193 2.69 16.18 11.48
CA PHE A 193 2.28 15.96 12.86
C PHE A 193 3.48 15.83 13.80
N ASN A 194 4.15 16.94 14.05
CA ASN A 194 4.89 17.10 15.29
C ASN A 194 3.86 17.24 16.43
N GLY A 195 3.21 16.16 16.79
CA GLY A 195 2.65 16.02 18.14
C GLY A 195 1.16 16.22 18.36
N ILE A 196 0.22 16.05 17.41
CA ILE A 196 -1.22 16.16 17.73
C ILE A 196 -2.06 15.08 17.04
N LEU A 197 -2.01 13.86 17.57
CA LEU A 197 -3.19 13.01 17.67
C LEU A 197 -3.30 12.57 19.14
N ARG A 198 -4.02 13.32 19.96
CA ARG A 198 -4.55 12.77 21.19
C ARG A 198 -5.72 11.88 20.80
N LEU A 199 -5.48 10.59 20.73
CA LEU A 199 -6.54 9.59 20.77
C LEU A 199 -7.09 9.68 22.20
N SER A 200 -8.19 10.40 22.37
CA SER A 200 -8.95 10.48 23.63
C SER A 200 -9.74 9.20 23.85
#